data_5ce10a60f07ba9bb34389797a3d74987
#
_entry.id   5ce10a60f07ba9bb34389797a3d74987
#
_cell.length_a   1.000
_cell.length_b   1.000
_cell.length_c   1.000
_cell.angle_alpha   90.00
_cell.angle_beta   90.00
_cell.angle_gamma   90.00
#
_symmetry.space_group_name_H-M   'P 1'
#
loop_
_entity.id
_entity.type
_entity.pdbx_description
1 polymer ?
#
loop_
_entity_poly.entity_id
_entity_poly.type
_entity_poly.pdbx_seq_one_letter_code
_entity_poly.pdbx_strand_id
1 'polypeptide(L)'
;MANANLGNAKLRMTAALAAVILISAPAVRAAGVAATAGEQRRWALHFRVRLDQPGIQKPVQVDLTGDWISTVTDVRSDDYDAALQLANAHLTGAGGGSVPSDALEQTQQRLSRRFWATYRKDGALLAVHFFKDVSPSDRNLLQMIATEAQLVCPDRGESVWRVIERDGAGSYLAIYNRTEPFVVVKRKVKYLDTVGPANRIRVDMDPSESRFSLDADGGILTLDGSDRARMGMPLGDGGQLAATTETRLSGLRASSAPELIGSLARALPDVVSSPIVTYQPDPAQARAQRDSRLLEGRGTGSLLQAAMSKEADPTLPDRLAALFRQRPESAAAAIELLRKNGSCQPIADALASAGSPAALQALATLSRDPVLPRLLRMGALIALIRIQQPRPEAMRIPAVLLDDVDIQVKSAARMVSGALARAGRAEYPADSDKIDQALIARYRKSREVPELTDLLAAMGNSVGPAIVPVIEEALRDSRSLVRAAAARGLRLATGPDVDRLLSLTIASDSDPSVCAAAIFSAGFRRPLGPLIGEALVRAAREASADYVRSDAVNLLRQHPEASPRAVETLAWVAEHDSRPGVRRLAREAMASVSPQQAR
;
A
#
# COMPACT_ATOMS: atom_id res chain seq x y z
N MET A 1 11.15 2.59 48.39
CA MET A 1 10.91 1.65 47.27
C MET A 1 9.80 2.07 46.29
N ALA A 2 9.08 3.18 46.53
CA ALA A 2 7.98 3.64 45.65
C ALA A 2 8.42 4.56 44.46
N ASN A 3 9.61 5.15 44.49
CA ASN A 3 10.06 6.09 43.48
C ASN A 3 10.78 5.47 42.26
N ALA A 4 11.18 4.21 42.32
CA ALA A 4 11.85 3.52 41.20
C ALA A 4 10.87 3.02 40.14
N ASN A 5 9.59 2.78 40.50
CA ASN A 5 8.57 2.27 39.56
C ASN A 5 7.94 3.38 38.69
N LEU A 6 7.96 4.63 39.12
CA LEU A 6 7.41 5.75 38.33
C LEU A 6 8.33 6.19 37.16
N GLY A 7 9.64 6.02 37.33
CA GLY A 7 10.61 6.27 36.25
C GLY A 7 10.51 5.28 35.10
N ASN A 8 10.33 4.01 35.41
CA ASN A 8 10.19 2.94 34.39
C ASN A 8 8.83 2.97 33.65
N ALA A 9 7.77 3.44 34.30
CA ALA A 9 6.48 3.61 33.64
C ALA A 9 6.49 4.80 32.67
N LYS A 10 7.16 5.92 33.01
CA LYS A 10 7.33 7.07 32.11
C LYS A 10 8.20 6.74 30.90
N LEU A 11 9.28 5.98 31.09
CA LEU A 11 10.15 5.56 29.98
C LEU A 11 9.44 4.56 29.07
N ARG A 12 8.61 3.67 29.60
CA ARG A 12 7.79 2.72 28.82
C ARG A 12 6.66 3.41 28.05
N MET A 13 6.08 4.48 28.57
CA MET A 13 5.03 5.24 27.88
C MET A 13 5.60 6.08 26.73
N THR A 14 6.79 6.67 26.90
CA THR A 14 7.48 7.38 25.81
C THR A 14 7.93 6.41 24.70
N ALA A 15 8.36 5.21 25.07
CA ALA A 15 8.71 4.16 24.11
C ALA A 15 7.47 3.58 23.42
N ALA A 16 6.32 3.49 24.11
CA ALA A 16 5.06 3.03 23.54
C ALA A 16 4.46 4.08 22.56
N LEU A 17 4.59 5.38 22.85
CA LEU A 17 4.20 6.44 21.91
C LEU A 17 5.07 6.43 20.65
N ALA A 18 6.38 6.21 20.79
CA ALA A 18 7.29 6.02 19.66
C ALA A 18 6.97 4.74 18.86
N ALA A 19 6.53 3.67 19.53
CA ALA A 19 6.17 2.41 18.88
C ALA A 19 4.84 2.47 18.11
N VAL A 20 3.86 3.24 18.58
CA VAL A 20 2.59 3.44 17.84
C VAL A 20 2.77 4.27 16.57
N ILE A 21 3.80 5.14 16.52
CA ILE A 21 4.19 5.88 15.30
C ILE A 21 5.01 4.99 14.34
N LEU A 22 5.48 3.82 14.79
CA LEU A 22 6.36 2.90 14.06
C LEU A 22 5.65 1.82 13.23
N ILE A 23 4.32 1.71 13.30
CA ILE A 23 3.55 0.75 12.48
C ILE A 23 2.94 1.44 11.25
N SER A 24 3.63 2.40 10.65
CA SER A 24 3.50 2.58 9.21
C SER A 24 4.53 1.65 8.57
N ALA A 25 4.09 0.51 8.08
CA ALA A 25 4.88 -0.30 7.16
C ALA A 25 5.53 0.63 6.13
N PRO A 26 6.79 0.41 5.72
CA PRO A 26 7.38 1.20 4.66
C PRO A 26 6.38 1.18 3.50
N ALA A 27 5.99 2.35 3.04
CA ALA A 27 5.27 2.46 1.79
C ALA A 27 6.22 1.89 0.72
N VAL A 28 6.06 0.60 0.41
CA VAL A 28 6.49 0.10 -0.87
C VAL A 28 5.80 1.03 -1.86
N ARG A 29 6.55 1.88 -2.53
CA ARG A 29 6.06 2.60 -3.69
C ARG A 29 5.49 1.52 -4.61
N ALA A 30 4.17 1.34 -4.61
CA ALA A 30 3.49 0.89 -5.77
C ALA A 30 3.54 2.07 -6.72
N ALA A 31 4.70 2.27 -7.36
CA ALA A 31 4.75 3.00 -8.60
C ALA A 31 3.72 2.31 -9.49
N GLY A 32 2.86 3.05 -10.15
CA GLY A 32 2.06 2.53 -11.24
C GLY A 32 2.97 1.70 -12.12
N VAL A 33 2.45 0.66 -12.75
CA VAL A 33 3.23 -0.30 -13.55
C VAL A 33 4.25 0.48 -14.39
N ALA A 34 5.54 0.28 -14.11
CA ALA A 34 6.60 0.94 -14.85
C ALA A 34 6.61 0.37 -16.28
N ALA A 35 5.80 0.97 -17.16
CA ALA A 35 5.69 0.55 -18.55
C ALA A 35 6.87 1.13 -19.33
N THR A 36 7.70 0.27 -19.91
CA THR A 36 8.79 0.64 -20.79
C THR A 36 8.47 0.22 -22.22
N ALA A 37 8.49 1.15 -23.18
CA ALA A 37 8.20 0.85 -24.57
C ALA A 37 9.17 -0.22 -25.12
N GLY A 38 8.62 -1.24 -25.77
CA GLY A 38 9.35 -2.40 -26.27
C GLY A 38 9.51 -3.53 -25.25
N GLU A 39 9.19 -3.35 -23.97
CA GLU A 39 9.19 -4.42 -23.00
C GLU A 39 8.13 -5.46 -23.34
N GLN A 40 8.51 -6.72 -23.38
CA GLN A 40 7.61 -7.83 -23.63
C GLN A 40 7.64 -8.81 -22.48
N ARG A 41 6.47 -9.24 -22.06
CA ARG A 41 6.24 -10.25 -21.03
C ARG A 41 5.39 -11.39 -21.59
N ARG A 42 5.78 -12.62 -21.32
CA ARG A 42 5.10 -13.85 -21.77
C ARG A 42 4.85 -14.77 -20.58
N TRP A 43 3.61 -15.21 -20.42
CA TRP A 43 3.18 -16.18 -19.40
C TRP A 43 2.56 -17.40 -20.08
N ALA A 44 2.67 -18.56 -19.45
CA ALA A 44 1.78 -19.68 -19.73
C ALA A 44 0.39 -19.34 -19.17
N LEU A 45 -0.63 -19.32 -20.03
CA LEU A 45 -2.03 -19.09 -19.70
C LEU A 45 -2.76 -20.43 -19.56
N HIS A 46 -3.56 -20.55 -18.50
CA HIS A 46 -4.66 -21.48 -18.42
C HIS A 46 -5.93 -20.70 -18.08
N PHE A 47 -6.91 -20.72 -18.97
CA PHE A 47 -8.17 -20.01 -18.83
C PHE A 47 -9.32 -21.00 -19.02
N ARG A 48 -10.23 -21.09 -18.06
CA ARG A 48 -11.38 -21.97 -18.07
C ARG A 48 -12.66 -21.19 -17.83
N VAL A 49 -13.68 -21.48 -18.62
CA VAL A 49 -15.05 -21.03 -18.38
C VAL A 49 -15.95 -22.25 -18.26
N ARG A 50 -16.71 -22.31 -17.19
CA ARG A 50 -17.70 -23.35 -16.94
C ARG A 50 -19.07 -22.72 -16.73
N LEU A 51 -20.07 -23.20 -17.46
CA LEU A 51 -21.46 -22.78 -17.36
C LEU A 51 -22.31 -23.93 -16.83
N ASP A 52 -22.85 -23.77 -15.64
CA ASP A 52 -23.80 -24.68 -15.02
C ASP A 52 -25.22 -24.16 -15.27
N GLN A 53 -25.98 -24.86 -16.11
CA GLN A 53 -27.33 -24.46 -16.51
C GLN A 53 -28.37 -25.41 -15.89
N PRO A 54 -29.45 -24.87 -15.25
CA PRO A 54 -30.50 -25.71 -14.69
C PRO A 54 -31.12 -26.65 -15.75
N GLY A 55 -31.32 -27.89 -15.39
CA GLY A 55 -31.88 -28.91 -16.29
C GLY A 55 -30.91 -29.54 -17.28
N ILE A 56 -29.67 -29.08 -17.36
CA ILE A 56 -28.61 -29.69 -18.17
C ILE A 56 -27.70 -30.54 -17.29
N GLN A 57 -27.63 -31.87 -17.54
CA GLN A 57 -26.87 -32.79 -16.70
C GLN A 57 -25.35 -32.60 -16.77
N LYS A 58 -24.82 -32.05 -17.88
CA LYS A 58 -23.39 -31.80 -18.05
C LYS A 58 -23.14 -30.31 -18.27
N PRO A 59 -22.28 -29.67 -17.47
CA PRO A 59 -21.94 -28.28 -17.69
C PRO A 59 -21.25 -28.09 -19.05
N VAL A 60 -21.46 -26.91 -19.64
CA VAL A 60 -20.66 -26.49 -20.79
C VAL A 60 -19.35 -25.94 -20.25
N GLN A 61 -18.24 -26.48 -20.70
CA GLN A 61 -16.92 -26.08 -20.28
C GLN A 61 -16.04 -25.77 -21.48
N VAL A 62 -15.28 -24.70 -21.39
CA VAL A 62 -14.26 -24.30 -22.36
C VAL A 62 -12.96 -24.13 -21.61
N ASP A 63 -11.94 -24.86 -22.03
CA ASP A 63 -10.56 -24.74 -21.55
C ASP A 63 -9.70 -24.16 -22.68
N LEU A 64 -8.95 -23.12 -22.36
CA LEU A 64 -8.04 -22.45 -23.28
C LEU A 64 -6.67 -22.34 -22.62
N THR A 65 -5.67 -22.91 -23.28
CA THR A 65 -4.26 -22.81 -22.87
C THR A 65 -3.43 -22.18 -23.97
N GLY A 66 -2.28 -21.62 -23.61
CA GLY A 66 -1.36 -21.00 -24.57
C GLY A 66 -0.37 -20.06 -23.88
N ASP A 67 0.32 -19.27 -24.69
CA ASP A 67 1.23 -18.24 -24.23
C ASP A 67 0.53 -16.88 -24.29
N TRP A 68 0.27 -16.27 -23.15
CA TRP A 68 -0.22 -14.89 -23.07
C TRP A 68 0.95 -13.93 -23.16
N ILE A 69 0.98 -13.11 -24.19
CA ILE A 69 2.07 -12.18 -24.49
C ILE A 69 1.54 -10.76 -24.41
N SER A 70 2.20 -9.91 -23.63
CA SER A 70 1.95 -8.47 -23.56
C SER A 70 3.22 -7.72 -23.89
N THR A 71 3.16 -6.80 -24.85
CA THR A 71 4.29 -5.94 -25.25
C THR A 71 3.86 -4.49 -25.18
N VAL A 72 4.53 -3.68 -24.37
CA VAL A 72 4.28 -2.24 -24.29
C VAL A 72 4.70 -1.58 -25.62
N THR A 73 3.76 -0.93 -26.30
CA THR A 73 3.99 -0.37 -27.63
C THR A 73 4.12 1.13 -27.67
N ASP A 74 3.57 1.82 -26.68
CA ASP A 74 3.66 3.28 -26.53
C ASP A 74 3.40 3.67 -25.07
N VAL A 75 4.04 4.74 -24.59
CA VAL A 75 3.89 5.25 -23.23
C VAL A 75 3.68 6.75 -23.27
N ARG A 76 2.58 7.23 -22.70
CA ARG A 76 2.19 8.64 -22.59
C ARG A 76 2.22 9.11 -21.13
N SER A 77 1.80 10.35 -20.87
CA SER A 77 1.77 10.92 -19.51
C SER A 77 0.89 10.14 -18.55
N ASP A 78 -0.30 9.71 -18.98
CA ASP A 78 -1.34 9.15 -18.12
C ASP A 78 -1.70 7.70 -18.43
N ASP A 79 -1.33 7.22 -19.60
CA ASP A 79 -1.65 5.88 -20.11
C ASP A 79 -0.53 5.26 -20.94
N TYR A 80 -0.70 4.01 -21.32
CA TYR A 80 0.18 3.30 -22.24
C TYR A 80 -0.61 2.30 -23.09
N ASP A 81 -0.09 1.98 -24.27
CA ASP A 81 -0.62 0.93 -25.13
C ASP A 81 0.21 -0.34 -25.03
N ALA A 82 -0.48 -1.48 -25.06
CA ALA A 82 0.15 -2.78 -25.11
C ALA A 82 -0.43 -3.61 -26.26
N ALA A 83 0.44 -4.24 -27.05
CA ALA A 83 0.07 -5.30 -27.98
C ALA A 83 -0.10 -6.61 -27.21
N LEU A 84 -1.28 -7.20 -27.30
CA LEU A 84 -1.64 -8.46 -26.65
C LEU A 84 -1.76 -9.57 -27.69
N GLN A 85 -1.34 -10.78 -27.33
CA GLN A 85 -1.42 -11.95 -28.20
C GLN A 85 -1.54 -13.24 -27.36
N LEU A 86 -2.41 -14.15 -27.78
CA LEU A 86 -2.44 -15.51 -27.29
C LEU A 86 -1.76 -16.42 -28.32
N ALA A 87 -0.47 -16.66 -28.14
CA ALA A 87 0.26 -17.58 -29.03
C ALA A 87 0.09 -19.04 -28.58
N ASN A 88 0.27 -19.97 -29.51
CA ASN A 88 0.14 -21.39 -29.23
C ASN A 88 -1.19 -21.78 -28.56
N ALA A 89 -2.26 -21.13 -28.98
CA ALA A 89 -3.60 -21.32 -28.42
C ALA A 89 -4.06 -22.77 -28.62
N HIS A 90 -4.48 -23.42 -27.55
CA HIS A 90 -5.09 -24.75 -27.59
C HIS A 90 -6.44 -24.68 -26.86
N LEU A 91 -7.51 -24.87 -27.62
CA LEU A 91 -8.89 -24.81 -27.16
C LEU A 91 -9.48 -26.19 -27.08
N THR A 92 -10.02 -26.52 -25.90
CA THR A 92 -10.81 -27.76 -25.73
C THR A 92 -12.15 -27.42 -25.13
N GLY A 93 -13.19 -28.14 -25.51
CA GLY A 93 -14.53 -27.95 -25.01
C GLY A 93 -15.20 -29.25 -24.61
N ALA A 94 -15.99 -29.22 -23.53
CA ALA A 94 -16.83 -30.35 -23.09
C ALA A 94 -18.26 -29.84 -22.85
N GLY A 95 -19.24 -30.60 -23.34
CA GLY A 95 -20.68 -30.33 -23.15
C GLY A 95 -21.38 -29.80 -24.40
N GLY A 96 -22.49 -30.42 -24.78
CA GLY A 96 -23.43 -29.91 -25.79
C GLY A 96 -23.20 -30.25 -27.26
N GLY A 97 -22.24 -31.08 -27.59
CA GLY A 97 -21.99 -31.54 -28.97
C GLY A 97 -20.50 -31.59 -29.31
N SER A 98 -20.08 -32.52 -30.19
CA SER A 98 -18.70 -32.55 -30.70
C SER A 98 -18.50 -31.38 -31.68
N VAL A 99 -17.65 -30.41 -31.33
CA VAL A 99 -17.19 -29.40 -32.27
C VAL A 99 -16.22 -30.09 -33.26
N PRO A 100 -16.38 -29.93 -34.57
CA PRO A 100 -15.44 -30.49 -35.54
C PRO A 100 -14.02 -29.97 -35.29
N SER A 101 -13.02 -30.83 -35.47
CA SER A 101 -11.61 -30.51 -35.20
C SER A 101 -11.08 -29.37 -36.04
N ASP A 102 -11.50 -29.26 -37.28
CA ASP A 102 -11.15 -28.17 -38.20
C ASP A 102 -11.74 -26.81 -37.76
N ALA A 103 -12.94 -26.78 -37.19
CA ALA A 103 -13.55 -25.58 -36.63
C ALA A 103 -12.81 -25.10 -35.35
N LEU A 104 -12.34 -26.07 -34.54
CA LEU A 104 -11.50 -25.74 -33.38
C LEU A 104 -10.14 -25.15 -33.81
N GLU A 105 -9.50 -25.73 -34.79
CA GLU A 105 -8.22 -25.29 -35.31
C GLU A 105 -8.29 -23.89 -35.93
N GLN A 106 -9.33 -23.58 -36.71
CA GLN A 106 -9.62 -22.26 -37.23
C GLN A 106 -9.86 -21.25 -36.12
N THR A 107 -10.57 -21.64 -35.06
CA THR A 107 -10.80 -20.76 -33.90
C THR A 107 -9.50 -20.46 -33.17
N GLN A 108 -8.64 -21.46 -32.94
CA GLN A 108 -7.31 -21.30 -32.34
C GLN A 108 -6.44 -20.34 -33.15
N GLN A 109 -6.43 -20.44 -34.46
CA GLN A 109 -5.69 -19.53 -35.35
C GLN A 109 -6.21 -18.09 -35.24
N ARG A 110 -7.55 -17.90 -35.20
CA ARG A 110 -8.14 -16.57 -35.02
C ARG A 110 -7.83 -15.95 -33.66
N LEU A 111 -7.88 -16.75 -32.57
CA LEU A 111 -7.54 -16.31 -31.21
C LEU A 111 -6.06 -15.95 -31.07
N SER A 112 -5.18 -16.52 -31.90
CA SER A 112 -3.74 -16.23 -31.89
C SER A 112 -3.36 -14.92 -32.56
N ARG A 113 -4.33 -14.20 -33.15
CA ARG A 113 -4.08 -12.88 -33.76
C ARG A 113 -3.82 -11.85 -32.69
N ARG A 114 -2.87 -10.96 -33.02
CA ARG A 114 -2.55 -9.81 -32.16
C ARG A 114 -3.71 -8.82 -32.13
N PHE A 115 -3.93 -8.23 -30.95
CA PHE A 115 -4.80 -7.07 -30.73
C PHE A 115 -4.12 -6.12 -29.76
N TRP A 116 -4.70 -4.96 -29.50
CA TRP A 116 -4.09 -3.99 -28.60
C TRP A 116 -5.04 -3.62 -27.48
N ALA A 117 -4.46 -3.15 -26.38
CA ALA A 117 -5.16 -2.62 -25.24
C ALA A 117 -4.50 -1.31 -24.78
N THR A 118 -5.30 -0.33 -24.42
CA THR A 118 -4.87 0.89 -23.76
C THR A 118 -5.12 0.79 -22.28
N TYR A 119 -4.08 0.95 -21.48
CA TYR A 119 -4.13 0.93 -20.02
C TYR A 119 -3.79 2.30 -19.45
N ARG A 120 -4.46 2.71 -18.39
CA ARG A 120 -4.01 3.81 -17.54
C ARG A 120 -2.77 3.36 -16.75
N LYS A 121 -1.94 4.29 -16.31
CA LYS A 121 -0.69 3.97 -15.56
C LYS A 121 -0.90 3.17 -14.28
N ASP A 122 -2.08 3.24 -13.67
CA ASP A 122 -2.44 2.40 -12.53
C ASP A 122 -2.82 0.96 -12.90
N GLY A 123 -2.79 0.59 -14.19
CA GLY A 123 -3.14 -0.72 -14.69
C GLY A 123 -4.61 -0.90 -15.10
N ALA A 124 -5.44 0.15 -15.00
CA ALA A 124 -6.83 0.08 -15.44
C ALA A 124 -6.93 -0.03 -16.97
N LEU A 125 -7.64 -1.03 -17.46
CA LEU A 125 -7.91 -1.23 -18.87
C LEU A 125 -8.94 -0.21 -19.37
N LEU A 126 -8.56 0.65 -20.32
CA LEU A 126 -9.40 1.74 -20.85
C LEU A 126 -10.09 1.36 -22.15
N ALA A 127 -9.39 0.68 -23.05
CA ALA A 127 -9.91 0.29 -24.35
C ALA A 127 -9.21 -0.97 -24.88
N VAL A 128 -9.89 -1.69 -25.77
CA VAL A 128 -9.32 -2.77 -26.57
C VAL A 128 -9.51 -2.46 -28.06
N HIS A 129 -8.55 -2.86 -28.89
CA HIS A 129 -8.52 -2.55 -30.30
C HIS A 129 -8.30 -3.84 -31.10
N PHE A 130 -9.32 -4.28 -31.81
CA PHE A 130 -9.29 -5.51 -32.62
C PHE A 130 -9.36 -5.18 -34.10
N PHE A 131 -8.73 -5.96 -34.93
CA PHE A 131 -8.95 -5.88 -36.38
C PHE A 131 -10.43 -6.03 -36.72
N LYS A 132 -10.89 -5.33 -37.76
CA LYS A 132 -12.30 -5.29 -38.19
C LYS A 132 -12.89 -6.66 -38.49
N ASP A 133 -12.06 -7.57 -38.99
CA ASP A 133 -12.43 -8.93 -39.39
C ASP A 133 -12.42 -9.97 -38.25
N VAL A 134 -12.03 -9.59 -37.02
CA VAL A 134 -12.15 -10.49 -35.85
C VAL A 134 -13.62 -10.59 -35.44
N SER A 135 -14.11 -11.81 -35.27
CA SER A 135 -15.50 -12.07 -34.93
C SER A 135 -15.87 -11.51 -33.53
N PRO A 136 -17.12 -11.11 -33.28
CA PRO A 136 -17.55 -10.66 -31.96
C PRO A 136 -17.31 -11.66 -30.84
N SER A 137 -17.47 -12.96 -31.12
CA SER A 137 -17.23 -14.03 -30.12
C SER A 137 -15.75 -14.16 -29.76
N ASP A 138 -14.86 -14.08 -30.77
CA ASP A 138 -13.41 -14.13 -30.53
C ASP A 138 -12.95 -12.89 -29.75
N ARG A 139 -13.48 -11.69 -30.10
CA ARG A 139 -13.22 -10.44 -29.34
C ARG A 139 -13.65 -10.57 -27.88
N ASN A 140 -14.86 -11.06 -27.64
CA ASN A 140 -15.37 -11.20 -26.28
C ASN A 140 -14.49 -12.13 -25.42
N LEU A 141 -14.02 -13.24 -25.97
CA LEU A 141 -13.15 -14.17 -25.26
C LEU A 141 -11.79 -13.56 -24.94
N LEU A 142 -11.14 -12.91 -25.92
CA LEU A 142 -9.85 -12.24 -25.72
C LEU A 142 -9.95 -11.06 -24.76
N GLN A 143 -11.05 -10.29 -24.85
CA GLN A 143 -11.34 -9.20 -23.90
C GLN A 143 -11.55 -9.74 -22.49
N MET A 144 -12.25 -10.87 -22.32
CA MET A 144 -12.48 -11.51 -21.01
C MET A 144 -11.15 -11.87 -20.36
N ILE A 145 -10.21 -12.48 -21.09
CA ILE A 145 -8.86 -12.78 -20.57
C ILE A 145 -8.14 -11.49 -20.15
N ALA A 146 -8.19 -10.45 -20.97
CA ALA A 146 -7.53 -9.18 -20.67
C ALA A 146 -8.13 -8.50 -19.41
N THR A 147 -9.46 -8.59 -19.20
CA THR A 147 -10.13 -8.04 -18.01
C THR A 147 -9.88 -8.86 -16.75
N GLU A 148 -9.79 -10.19 -16.85
CA GLU A 148 -9.42 -11.04 -15.70
C GLU A 148 -7.95 -10.85 -15.29
N ALA A 149 -7.05 -10.64 -16.25
CA ALA A 149 -5.65 -10.33 -15.98
C ALA A 149 -5.40 -8.88 -15.52
N GLN A 150 -6.44 -8.04 -15.43
CA GLN A 150 -6.29 -6.66 -15.01
C GLN A 150 -5.97 -6.55 -13.52
N LEU A 151 -4.92 -5.80 -13.21
CA LEU A 151 -4.53 -5.41 -11.87
C LEU A 151 -4.48 -3.88 -11.79
N VAL A 152 -5.34 -3.26 -10.98
CA VAL A 152 -5.37 -1.82 -10.78
C VAL A 152 -4.72 -1.47 -9.44
N CYS A 153 -3.56 -0.82 -9.50
CA CYS A 153 -2.81 -0.40 -8.32
C CYS A 153 -2.70 1.13 -8.29
N PRO A 154 -3.37 1.82 -7.37
CA PRO A 154 -3.17 3.26 -7.19
C PRO A 154 -1.78 3.56 -6.61
N ASP A 155 -1.22 4.73 -6.97
CA ASP A 155 0.13 5.18 -6.56
C ASP A 155 0.31 5.38 -5.03
N ARG A 156 -0.67 5.07 -4.21
CA ARG A 156 -0.78 5.57 -2.84
C ARG A 156 -0.33 4.61 -1.74
N GLY A 157 0.28 3.49 -2.03
CA GLY A 157 0.78 2.57 -0.99
C GLY A 157 -0.31 2.02 -0.04
N GLU A 158 -1.57 2.06 -0.45
CA GLU A 158 -2.69 1.53 0.32
C GLU A 158 -2.58 0.01 0.46
N SER A 159 -2.86 -0.49 1.65
CA SER A 159 -2.94 -1.94 1.87
C SER A 159 -4.27 -2.52 1.40
N VAL A 160 -5.34 -1.73 1.41
CA VAL A 160 -6.67 -2.09 0.92
C VAL A 160 -7.26 -0.93 0.13
N TRP A 161 -7.66 -1.20 -1.12
CA TRP A 161 -8.32 -0.19 -1.96
C TRP A 161 -9.50 -0.78 -2.73
N ARG A 162 -10.34 0.09 -3.28
CA ARG A 162 -11.56 -0.27 -4.01
C ARG A 162 -11.55 0.42 -5.36
N VAL A 163 -11.88 -0.34 -6.39
CA VAL A 163 -11.97 0.15 -7.77
C VAL A 163 -13.27 -0.31 -8.39
N ILE A 164 -13.88 0.54 -9.22
CA ILE A 164 -14.95 0.10 -10.11
C ILE A 164 -14.28 -0.31 -11.41
N GLU A 165 -14.42 -1.57 -11.75
CA GLU A 165 -13.91 -2.16 -12.99
C GLU A 165 -15.07 -2.61 -13.86
N ARG A 166 -14.77 -2.97 -15.11
CA ARG A 166 -15.73 -3.47 -16.06
C ARG A 166 -15.21 -4.73 -16.75
N ASP A 167 -16.11 -5.68 -16.96
CA ASP A 167 -15.90 -6.85 -17.80
C ASP A 167 -17.04 -7.02 -18.80
N GLY A 168 -17.13 -8.19 -19.45
CA GLY A 168 -18.19 -8.47 -20.43
C GLY A 168 -19.62 -8.50 -19.86
N ALA A 169 -19.78 -8.65 -18.55
CA ALA A 169 -21.09 -8.69 -17.88
C ALA A 169 -21.55 -7.31 -17.40
N GLY A 170 -20.62 -6.39 -17.13
CA GLY A 170 -20.98 -5.04 -16.64
C GLY A 170 -19.89 -4.40 -15.80
N SER A 171 -20.27 -3.35 -15.07
CA SER A 171 -19.38 -2.70 -14.10
C SER A 171 -19.55 -3.34 -12.74
N TYR A 172 -18.42 -3.61 -12.06
CA TYR A 172 -18.42 -4.24 -10.75
C TYR A 172 -17.48 -3.54 -9.77
N LEU A 173 -17.78 -3.69 -8.48
CA LEU A 173 -16.89 -3.26 -7.41
C LEU A 173 -15.84 -4.33 -7.15
N ALA A 174 -14.58 -3.99 -7.37
CA ALA A 174 -13.41 -4.77 -6.95
C ALA A 174 -12.85 -4.23 -5.64
N ILE A 175 -12.47 -5.14 -4.74
CA ILE A 175 -11.68 -4.83 -3.53
C ILE A 175 -10.34 -5.53 -3.68
N TYR A 176 -9.29 -4.74 -3.54
CA TYR A 176 -7.92 -5.20 -3.53
C TYR A 176 -7.36 -5.15 -2.11
N ASN A 177 -6.58 -6.15 -1.75
CA ASN A 177 -5.87 -6.24 -0.48
C ASN A 177 -4.44 -6.68 -0.73
N ARG A 178 -3.47 -5.86 -0.32
CA ARG A 178 -2.05 -6.23 -0.31
C ARG A 178 -1.77 -7.04 0.95
N THR A 179 -1.70 -8.34 0.82
CA THR A 179 -1.49 -9.28 1.95
C THR A 179 -0.01 -9.41 2.32
N GLU A 180 0.88 -9.19 1.36
CA GLU A 180 2.33 -9.23 1.49
C GLU A 180 2.95 -8.15 0.58
N PRO A 181 4.22 -7.77 0.72
CA PRO A 181 4.84 -6.69 -0.07
C PRO A 181 4.63 -6.82 -1.59
N PHE A 182 4.64 -8.05 -2.10
CA PHE A 182 4.53 -8.38 -3.52
C PHE A 182 3.32 -9.26 -3.83
N VAL A 183 2.33 -9.33 -2.95
CA VAL A 183 1.12 -10.13 -3.15
C VAL A 183 -0.11 -9.27 -2.98
N VAL A 184 -0.93 -9.24 -4.03
CA VAL A 184 -2.21 -8.52 -4.06
C VAL A 184 -3.33 -9.52 -4.32
N VAL A 185 -4.37 -9.46 -3.49
CA VAL A 185 -5.59 -10.25 -3.64
C VAL A 185 -6.72 -9.32 -4.09
N LYS A 186 -7.32 -9.62 -5.23
CA LYS A 186 -8.49 -8.94 -5.79
C LYS A 186 -9.73 -9.78 -5.52
N ARG A 187 -10.83 -9.14 -5.12
CA ARG A 187 -12.15 -9.75 -4.99
C ARG A 187 -13.20 -8.94 -5.73
N LYS A 188 -13.93 -9.57 -6.65
CA LYS A 188 -15.14 -8.98 -7.22
C LYS A 188 -16.27 -9.12 -6.20
N VAL A 189 -16.87 -8.01 -5.78
CA VAL A 189 -17.84 -8.00 -4.67
C VAL A 189 -19.26 -8.06 -5.19
N LYS A 190 -19.57 -7.21 -6.16
CA LYS A 190 -20.90 -7.14 -6.78
C LYS A 190 -20.87 -6.35 -8.07
N TYR A 191 -21.78 -6.68 -8.98
CA TYR A 191 -22.06 -5.84 -10.13
C TYR A 191 -22.89 -4.60 -9.73
N LEU A 192 -22.53 -3.47 -10.30
CA LEU A 192 -23.21 -2.17 -10.11
C LEU A 192 -24.19 -1.89 -11.24
N ASP A 193 -23.84 -2.30 -12.44
CA ASP A 193 -24.69 -2.34 -13.62
C ASP A 193 -24.37 -3.61 -14.44
N THR A 194 -25.25 -3.96 -15.36
CA THR A 194 -25.06 -5.08 -16.30
C THR A 194 -25.30 -4.62 -17.73
N VAL A 195 -24.55 -5.18 -18.69
CA VAL A 195 -24.60 -4.81 -20.11
C VAL A 195 -25.63 -5.67 -20.86
N GLY A 196 -26.39 -5.03 -21.78
CA GLY A 196 -27.26 -5.72 -22.72
C GLY A 196 -28.77 -5.55 -22.44
N PRO A 197 -29.66 -6.25 -23.16
CA PRO A 197 -31.12 -6.22 -22.92
C PRO A 197 -31.49 -6.68 -21.50
N ALA A 198 -30.50 -7.05 -20.78
CA ALA A 198 -30.44 -7.55 -19.41
C ALA A 198 -30.31 -6.47 -18.35
N ASN A 199 -30.66 -5.21 -18.56
CA ASN A 199 -30.88 -4.26 -17.44
C ASN A 199 -31.84 -4.81 -16.37
N ARG A 200 -32.31 -6.04 -16.55
CA ARG A 200 -33.23 -6.79 -15.67
C ARG A 200 -32.60 -8.10 -15.14
N ILE A 201 -31.36 -8.48 -15.54
CA ILE A 201 -30.73 -9.70 -15.03
C ILE A 201 -29.94 -9.34 -13.78
N ARG A 202 -30.38 -9.85 -12.65
CA ARG A 202 -29.61 -9.78 -11.41
C ARG A 202 -28.41 -10.73 -11.52
N VAL A 203 -27.23 -10.19 -11.34
CA VAL A 203 -25.98 -10.98 -11.24
C VAL A 203 -25.54 -10.95 -9.78
N ASP A 204 -25.60 -12.09 -9.12
CA ASP A 204 -25.10 -12.28 -7.77
C ASP A 204 -23.71 -12.91 -7.86
N MET A 205 -22.71 -12.33 -7.15
CA MET A 205 -21.37 -12.87 -7.06
C MET A 205 -21.24 -13.82 -5.87
N ASP A 206 -20.74 -15.01 -6.11
CA ASP A 206 -20.20 -15.87 -5.06
C ASP A 206 -18.79 -15.37 -4.67
N PRO A 207 -18.17 -15.86 -3.59
CA PRO A 207 -16.83 -15.48 -3.24
C PRO A 207 -15.87 -15.64 -4.44
N SER A 208 -15.32 -14.53 -4.87
CA SER A 208 -14.40 -14.41 -5.98
C SER A 208 -13.04 -14.00 -5.42
N GLU A 209 -11.97 -14.62 -5.89
CA GLU A 209 -10.63 -14.27 -5.48
C GLU A 209 -9.64 -14.45 -6.62
N SER A 210 -8.84 -13.42 -6.87
CA SER A 210 -7.71 -13.46 -7.79
C SER A 210 -6.45 -13.02 -7.05
N ARG A 211 -5.45 -13.88 -6.98
CA ARG A 211 -4.18 -13.65 -6.29
C ARG A 211 -3.09 -13.33 -7.31
N PHE A 212 -2.52 -12.15 -7.20
CA PHE A 212 -1.41 -11.68 -8.01
C PHE A 212 -0.12 -11.71 -7.19
N SER A 213 0.94 -12.32 -7.75
CA SER A 213 2.31 -12.11 -7.27
C SER A 213 3.00 -11.13 -8.19
N LEU A 214 3.73 -10.17 -7.63
CA LEU A 214 4.32 -9.05 -8.36
C LEU A 214 5.85 -9.10 -8.30
N ASP A 215 6.50 -8.53 -9.31
CA ASP A 215 7.92 -8.22 -9.27
C ASP A 215 8.20 -6.92 -8.48
N ALA A 216 9.48 -6.53 -8.39
CA ALA A 216 9.91 -5.34 -7.68
C ALA A 216 9.37 -4.03 -8.30
N ASP A 217 9.05 -4.05 -9.59
CA ASP A 217 8.54 -2.91 -10.36
C ASP A 217 7.00 -2.90 -10.43
N GLY A 218 6.34 -3.80 -9.70
CA GLY A 218 4.87 -3.92 -9.63
C GLY A 218 4.25 -4.68 -10.79
N GLY A 219 5.04 -5.29 -11.66
CA GLY A 219 4.56 -6.11 -12.77
C GLY A 219 4.10 -7.50 -12.31
N ILE A 220 3.12 -8.07 -12.99
CA ILE A 220 2.56 -9.39 -12.66
C ILE A 220 3.59 -10.49 -12.95
N LEU A 221 3.98 -11.25 -11.93
CA LEU A 221 4.73 -12.50 -12.06
C LEU A 221 3.80 -13.69 -12.27
N THR A 222 2.78 -13.80 -11.43
CA THR A 222 1.77 -14.86 -11.52
C THR A 222 0.39 -14.32 -11.20
N LEU A 223 -0.63 -14.95 -11.75
CA LEU A 223 -2.03 -14.78 -11.41
C LEU A 223 -2.64 -16.18 -11.18
N ASP A 224 -3.40 -16.33 -10.11
CA ASP A 224 -4.31 -17.44 -9.87
C ASP A 224 -5.65 -16.89 -9.42
N GLY A 225 -6.66 -16.96 -10.28
CA GLY A 225 -7.96 -16.34 -10.08
C GLY A 225 -9.11 -17.31 -10.32
N SER A 226 -10.16 -17.19 -9.53
CA SER A 226 -11.43 -17.88 -9.72
C SER A 226 -12.59 -16.96 -9.37
N ASP A 227 -13.49 -16.80 -10.33
CA ASP A 227 -14.72 -16.03 -10.19
C ASP A 227 -15.93 -16.92 -10.42
N ARG A 228 -16.98 -16.73 -9.62
CA ARG A 228 -18.27 -17.38 -9.85
C ARG A 228 -19.41 -16.37 -9.78
N ALA A 229 -20.16 -16.27 -10.86
CA ALA A 229 -21.33 -15.41 -10.95
C ALA A 229 -22.60 -16.23 -11.20
N ARG A 230 -23.70 -15.88 -10.53
CA ARG A 230 -25.02 -16.45 -10.73
C ARG A 230 -25.93 -15.42 -11.39
N MET A 231 -26.49 -15.77 -12.52
CA MET A 231 -27.38 -14.91 -13.30
C MET A 231 -28.80 -15.46 -13.26
N GLY A 232 -29.74 -14.64 -12.80
CA GLY A 232 -31.16 -14.98 -12.86
C GLY A 232 -31.63 -15.03 -14.33
N MET A 233 -32.24 -16.13 -14.75
CA MET A 233 -32.82 -16.23 -16.09
C MET A 233 -34.20 -15.56 -16.13
N PRO A 234 -34.49 -14.70 -17.12
CA PRO A 234 -35.77 -14.01 -17.20
C PRO A 234 -36.94 -14.91 -17.65
N LEU A 235 -36.76 -16.19 -17.90
CA LEU A 235 -37.73 -17.11 -18.45
C LEU A 235 -38.14 -18.19 -17.44
N GLY A 236 -39.35 -18.10 -16.94
CA GLY A 236 -40.24 -19.16 -16.49
C GLY A 236 -40.04 -19.71 -15.07
N ASP A 237 -39.01 -20.43 -14.78
CA ASP A 237 -38.94 -21.29 -13.57
C ASP A 237 -37.99 -20.81 -12.48
N GLY A 238 -37.56 -19.56 -12.52
CA GLY A 238 -36.62 -19.02 -11.50
C GLY A 238 -35.25 -19.66 -11.50
N GLY A 239 -34.84 -20.39 -12.56
CA GLY A 239 -33.56 -21.02 -12.70
C GLY A 239 -32.41 -19.99 -12.76
N GLN A 240 -31.29 -20.31 -12.12
CA GLN A 240 -30.08 -19.48 -12.18
C GLN A 240 -29.00 -20.17 -13.02
N LEU A 241 -28.43 -19.44 -13.99
CA LEU A 241 -27.23 -19.85 -14.69
C LEU A 241 -26.02 -19.49 -13.81
N ALA A 242 -25.16 -20.45 -13.50
CA ALA A 242 -23.90 -20.18 -12.83
C ALA A 242 -22.74 -20.22 -13.83
N ALA A 243 -21.96 -19.17 -13.89
CA ALA A 243 -20.73 -19.07 -14.65
C ALA A 243 -19.53 -19.08 -13.70
N THR A 244 -18.60 -19.98 -13.91
CA THR A 244 -17.31 -20.01 -13.18
C THR A 244 -16.19 -19.75 -14.19
N THR A 245 -15.34 -18.77 -13.87
CA THR A 245 -14.15 -18.43 -14.67
C THR A 245 -12.91 -18.69 -13.81
N GLU A 246 -11.96 -19.45 -14.33
CA GLU A 246 -10.67 -19.67 -13.71
C GLU A 246 -9.58 -19.12 -14.65
N THR A 247 -8.67 -18.30 -14.10
CA THR A 247 -7.57 -17.68 -14.86
C THR A 247 -6.26 -17.92 -14.13
N ARG A 248 -5.30 -18.52 -14.81
CA ARG A 248 -3.95 -18.71 -14.28
C ARG A 248 -2.90 -18.23 -15.26
N LEU A 249 -2.01 -17.37 -14.79
CA LEU A 249 -0.78 -16.96 -15.47
C LEU A 249 0.42 -17.43 -14.67
N SER A 250 1.38 -18.08 -15.31
CA SER A 250 2.57 -18.61 -14.65
C SER A 250 3.78 -18.63 -15.60
N GLY A 251 4.97 -18.84 -15.04
CA GLY A 251 6.18 -19.04 -15.85
C GLY A 251 6.59 -17.80 -16.64
N LEU A 252 6.51 -16.60 -16.05
CA LEU A 252 6.88 -15.34 -16.69
C LEU A 252 8.26 -15.44 -17.36
N ARG A 253 8.33 -15.00 -18.63
CA ARG A 253 9.56 -14.74 -19.39
C ARG A 253 9.52 -13.31 -19.88
N ALA A 254 10.51 -12.52 -19.51
CA ALA A 254 10.70 -11.16 -20.00
C ALA A 254 11.63 -11.15 -21.21
N SER A 255 11.34 -10.31 -22.19
CA SER A 255 12.12 -10.09 -23.41
C SER A 255 11.88 -8.68 -23.95
N SER A 256 12.46 -8.35 -25.08
CA SER A 256 12.23 -7.07 -25.76
C SER A 256 11.72 -7.32 -27.18
N ALA A 257 10.77 -6.48 -27.62
CA ALA A 257 10.21 -6.49 -28.97
C ALA A 257 10.05 -5.04 -29.48
N PRO A 258 11.17 -4.34 -29.71
CA PRO A 258 11.17 -2.92 -30.11
C PRO A 258 10.48 -2.67 -31.44
N GLU A 259 10.36 -3.65 -32.32
CA GLU A 259 9.65 -3.58 -33.61
C GLU A 259 8.15 -3.34 -33.44
N LEU A 260 7.61 -3.62 -32.24
CA LEU A 260 6.20 -3.37 -31.91
C LEU A 260 5.92 -1.95 -31.43
N ILE A 261 6.94 -1.14 -31.16
CA ILE A 261 6.76 0.27 -30.74
C ILE A 261 5.98 1.02 -31.82
N GLY A 262 4.92 1.75 -31.44
CA GLY A 262 4.02 2.47 -32.34
C GLY A 262 3.12 1.57 -33.20
N SER A 263 3.01 0.26 -32.90
CA SER A 263 2.23 -0.68 -33.73
C SER A 263 0.73 -0.40 -33.70
N LEU A 264 0.16 0.08 -32.56
CA LEU A 264 -1.25 0.47 -32.52
C LEU A 264 -1.53 1.65 -33.46
N ALA A 265 -0.70 2.68 -33.43
CA ALA A 265 -0.87 3.85 -34.28
C ALA A 265 -0.87 3.45 -35.79
N ARG A 266 -0.01 2.50 -36.17
CA ARG A 266 0.02 1.96 -37.54
C ARG A 266 -1.22 1.14 -37.89
N ALA A 267 -1.81 0.46 -36.92
CA ALA A 267 -2.97 -0.42 -37.12
C ALA A 267 -4.32 0.32 -37.02
N LEU A 268 -4.37 1.56 -36.50
CA LEU A 268 -5.60 2.32 -36.26
C LEU A 268 -6.60 2.34 -37.43
N PRO A 269 -6.18 2.46 -38.73
CA PRO A 269 -7.12 2.43 -39.85
C PRO A 269 -7.89 1.11 -40.01
N ASP A 270 -7.32 -0.01 -39.50
CA ASP A 270 -7.82 -1.37 -39.72
C ASP A 270 -8.43 -2.00 -38.48
N VAL A 271 -8.44 -1.28 -37.37
CA VAL A 271 -9.00 -1.76 -36.11
C VAL A 271 -10.33 -1.09 -35.74
N VAL A 272 -11.10 -1.78 -34.92
CA VAL A 272 -12.25 -1.25 -34.19
C VAL A 272 -11.85 -1.11 -32.75
N SER A 273 -11.95 0.11 -32.23
CA SER A 273 -11.70 0.42 -30.82
C SER A 273 -12.99 0.29 -30.01
N SER A 274 -12.97 -0.53 -29.00
CA SER A 274 -14.06 -0.68 -28.04
C SER A 274 -13.62 -0.09 -26.71
N PRO A 275 -14.13 1.09 -26.31
CA PRO A 275 -13.80 1.65 -25.02
C PRO A 275 -14.37 0.72 -23.93
N ILE A 276 -13.54 0.32 -23.01
CA ILE A 276 -13.97 -0.24 -21.73
C ILE A 276 -14.20 0.99 -20.85
N VAL A 277 -15.39 1.56 -20.96
CA VAL A 277 -15.76 2.69 -20.12
C VAL A 277 -15.87 2.16 -18.70
N THR A 278 -14.78 2.27 -17.96
CA THR A 278 -14.88 2.34 -16.52
C THR A 278 -15.63 3.64 -16.24
N TYR A 279 -16.90 3.55 -15.89
CA TYR A 279 -17.60 4.68 -15.34
C TYR A 279 -16.82 5.07 -14.08
N GLN A 280 -16.01 6.11 -14.18
CA GLN A 280 -15.53 6.83 -13.01
C GLN A 280 -16.63 7.83 -12.69
N PRO A 281 -17.51 7.56 -11.71
CA PRO A 281 -18.25 8.64 -11.11
C PRO A 281 -17.22 9.66 -10.64
N ASP A 282 -17.55 10.95 -10.76
CA ASP A 282 -16.80 11.99 -10.06
C ASP A 282 -16.42 11.42 -8.68
N PRO A 283 -15.10 11.35 -8.33
CA PRO A 283 -14.68 10.73 -7.09
C PRO A 283 -15.42 11.28 -5.87
N ALA A 284 -15.84 12.55 -5.92
CA ALA A 284 -16.67 13.18 -4.91
C ALA A 284 -18.10 12.59 -4.90
N GLN A 285 -18.72 12.41 -6.05
CA GLN A 285 -20.06 11.84 -6.18
C GLN A 285 -20.09 10.35 -5.80
N ALA A 286 -19.10 9.57 -6.22
CA ALA A 286 -18.97 8.17 -5.81
C ALA A 286 -18.76 8.03 -4.29
N ARG A 287 -17.97 8.92 -3.71
CA ARG A 287 -17.79 8.98 -2.26
C ARG A 287 -19.09 9.34 -1.55
N ALA A 288 -19.80 10.37 -2.03
CA ALA A 288 -21.09 10.79 -1.46
C ALA A 288 -22.14 9.67 -1.51
N GLN A 289 -22.27 8.96 -2.63
CA GLN A 289 -23.19 7.82 -2.75
C GLN A 289 -22.81 6.66 -1.83
N ARG A 290 -21.53 6.36 -1.70
CA ARG A 290 -21.03 5.34 -0.76
C ARG A 290 -21.32 5.75 0.68
N ASP A 291 -21.02 7.01 1.04
CA ASP A 291 -21.26 7.53 2.38
C ASP A 291 -22.77 7.48 2.72
N SER A 292 -23.65 7.83 1.79
CA SER A 292 -25.10 7.72 1.97
C SER A 292 -25.54 6.29 2.27
N ARG A 293 -25.02 5.30 1.53
CA ARG A 293 -25.33 3.87 1.78
C ARG A 293 -24.81 3.38 3.15
N LEU A 294 -23.61 3.83 3.56
CA LEU A 294 -23.04 3.50 4.87
C LEU A 294 -23.90 4.04 6.02
N LEU A 295 -24.59 5.16 5.80
CA LEU A 295 -25.44 5.83 6.79
C LEU A 295 -26.91 5.41 6.72
N GLU A 296 -27.32 4.58 5.75
CA GLU A 296 -28.72 4.18 5.55
C GLU A 296 -29.32 3.59 6.84
N GLY A 297 -30.44 4.16 7.27
CA GLY A 297 -31.13 3.76 8.50
C GLY A 297 -30.41 4.04 9.82
N ARG A 298 -29.30 4.80 9.81
CA ARG A 298 -28.49 5.09 11.00
C ARG A 298 -28.57 6.55 11.42
N GLY A 299 -28.88 6.78 12.71
CA GLY A 299 -28.89 8.11 13.32
C GLY A 299 -27.49 8.51 13.82
N THR A 300 -27.22 9.83 13.92
CA THR A 300 -25.97 10.37 14.47
C THR A 300 -25.69 9.85 15.87
N GLY A 301 -26.68 9.89 16.77
CA GLY A 301 -26.52 9.46 18.16
C GLY A 301 -26.18 7.98 18.28
N SER A 302 -26.84 7.10 17.50
CA SER A 302 -26.56 5.65 17.55
C SER A 302 -25.16 5.31 17.08
N LEU A 303 -24.64 5.97 16.05
CA LEU A 303 -23.28 5.75 15.56
C LEU A 303 -22.20 6.25 16.53
N LEU A 304 -22.41 7.42 17.14
CA LEU A 304 -21.50 7.95 18.15
C LEU A 304 -21.51 7.10 19.42
N GLN A 305 -22.69 6.58 19.81
CA GLN A 305 -22.81 5.69 20.97
C GLN A 305 -22.15 4.32 20.70
N ALA A 306 -22.31 3.77 19.48
CA ALA A 306 -21.62 2.53 19.08
C ALA A 306 -20.09 2.69 19.13
N ALA A 307 -19.56 3.88 18.82
CA ALA A 307 -18.12 4.14 18.93
C ALA A 307 -17.61 4.15 20.38
N MET A 308 -18.49 4.48 21.34
CA MET A 308 -18.17 4.43 22.77
C MET A 308 -18.33 3.02 23.37
N SER A 309 -19.17 2.18 22.76
CA SER A 309 -19.28 0.77 23.12
C SER A 309 -18.07 0.00 22.57
N LYS A 310 -17.65 -1.05 23.26
CA LYS A 310 -16.55 -1.92 22.79
C LYS A 310 -17.03 -2.99 21.81
N GLU A 311 -18.17 -2.80 21.17
CA GLU A 311 -18.69 -3.73 20.17
C GLU A 311 -17.85 -3.68 18.91
N ALA A 312 -17.42 -4.82 18.42
CA ALA A 312 -16.60 -4.96 17.23
C ALA A 312 -17.45 -4.88 15.96
N ASP A 313 -17.77 -3.67 15.51
CA ASP A 313 -18.30 -3.43 14.15
C ASP A 313 -17.16 -3.00 13.22
N PRO A 314 -16.66 -3.87 12.32
CA PRO A 314 -15.55 -3.53 11.43
C PRO A 314 -15.89 -2.41 10.44
N THR A 315 -17.19 -2.10 10.24
CA THR A 315 -17.64 -1.03 9.34
C THR A 315 -17.82 0.32 10.05
N LEU A 316 -17.74 0.35 11.38
CA LEU A 316 -17.98 1.54 12.19
C LEU A 316 -17.02 2.70 11.86
N PRO A 317 -15.70 2.51 11.66
CA PRO A 317 -14.81 3.59 11.27
C PRO A 317 -15.23 4.29 9.96
N ASP A 318 -15.60 3.50 8.95
CA ASP A 318 -16.05 4.03 7.66
C ASP A 318 -17.40 4.77 7.80
N ARG A 319 -18.32 4.26 8.61
CA ARG A 319 -19.61 4.91 8.89
C ARG A 319 -19.46 6.23 9.64
N LEU A 320 -18.58 6.29 10.64
CA LEU A 320 -18.29 7.52 11.35
C LEU A 320 -17.63 8.56 10.43
N ALA A 321 -16.68 8.15 9.59
CA ALA A 321 -16.09 9.05 8.63
C ALA A 321 -17.11 9.56 7.60
N ALA A 322 -18.02 8.70 7.12
CA ALA A 322 -19.14 9.07 6.27
C ALA A 322 -20.10 10.06 6.98
N LEU A 323 -20.39 9.81 8.26
CA LEU A 323 -21.20 10.69 9.09
C LEU A 323 -20.65 12.12 9.12
N PHE A 324 -19.36 12.28 9.43
CA PHE A 324 -18.71 13.59 9.52
C PHE A 324 -18.51 14.29 8.16
N ARG A 325 -18.56 13.54 7.05
CA ARG A 325 -18.57 14.14 5.71
C ARG A 325 -19.97 14.59 5.28
N GLN A 326 -20.99 13.77 5.54
CA GLN A 326 -22.35 13.99 5.05
C GLN A 326 -23.19 14.89 5.98
N ARG A 327 -22.87 14.90 7.27
CA ARG A 327 -23.58 15.66 8.32
C ARG A 327 -22.59 16.45 9.14
N PRO A 328 -22.14 17.62 8.65
CA PRO A 328 -21.11 18.43 9.31
C PRO A 328 -21.46 18.81 10.76
N GLU A 329 -22.73 18.98 11.07
CA GLU A 329 -23.24 19.25 12.41
C GLU A 329 -22.95 18.12 13.42
N SER A 330 -22.74 16.91 12.95
CA SER A 330 -22.40 15.76 13.80
C SER A 330 -21.03 15.91 14.47
N ALA A 331 -20.14 16.76 13.93
CA ALA A 331 -18.84 17.05 14.53
C ALA A 331 -19.00 17.78 15.88
N ALA A 332 -19.99 18.66 16.02
CA ALA A 332 -20.30 19.32 17.29
C ALA A 332 -20.82 18.30 18.32
N ALA A 333 -21.72 17.40 17.91
CA ALA A 333 -22.21 16.33 18.79
C ALA A 333 -21.07 15.41 19.26
N ALA A 334 -20.08 15.13 18.40
CA ALA A 334 -18.89 14.36 18.76
C ALA A 334 -18.04 15.08 19.81
N ILE A 335 -17.83 16.40 19.69
CA ILE A 335 -17.11 17.20 20.69
C ILE A 335 -17.79 17.09 22.06
N GLU A 336 -19.10 17.30 22.12
CA GLU A 336 -19.85 17.23 23.37
C GLU A 336 -19.80 15.85 24.01
N LEU A 337 -19.91 14.79 23.18
CA LEU A 337 -19.78 13.41 23.66
C LEU A 337 -18.39 13.13 24.24
N LEU A 338 -17.33 13.58 23.57
CA LEU A 338 -15.95 13.39 24.01
C LEU A 338 -15.63 14.21 25.26
N ARG A 339 -16.18 15.41 25.38
CA ARG A 339 -16.06 16.23 26.60
C ARG A 339 -16.69 15.55 27.81
N LYS A 340 -17.85 14.92 27.61
CA LYS A 340 -18.60 14.27 28.69
C LYS A 340 -17.98 12.92 29.12
N ASN A 341 -17.52 12.14 28.17
CA ASN A 341 -17.13 10.75 28.41
C ASN A 341 -15.60 10.51 28.34
N GLY A 342 -14.83 11.53 27.98
CA GLY A 342 -13.38 11.42 27.80
C GLY A 342 -12.97 10.96 26.41
N SER A 343 -11.73 10.47 26.27
CA SER A 343 -11.13 10.14 24.99
C SER A 343 -11.77 8.90 24.35
N CYS A 344 -12.17 9.03 23.08
CA CYS A 344 -12.54 7.91 22.21
C CYS A 344 -11.77 8.02 20.88
N GLN A 345 -10.71 7.25 20.73
CA GLN A 345 -9.83 7.33 19.57
C GLN A 345 -10.56 7.02 18.24
N PRO A 346 -11.51 6.06 18.14
CA PRO A 346 -12.28 5.83 16.93
C PRO A 346 -13.02 7.06 16.41
N ILE A 347 -13.56 7.90 17.29
CA ILE A 347 -14.24 9.15 16.87
C ILE A 347 -13.22 10.15 16.34
N ALA A 348 -12.10 10.36 17.03
CA ALA A 348 -11.05 11.27 16.58
C ALA A 348 -10.45 10.83 15.22
N ASP A 349 -10.19 9.54 15.06
CA ASP A 349 -9.70 8.94 13.82
C ASP A 349 -10.69 9.13 12.65
N ALA A 350 -11.99 8.97 12.93
CA ALA A 350 -13.02 9.17 11.93
C ALA A 350 -13.18 10.65 11.53
N LEU A 351 -13.04 11.59 12.47
CA LEU A 351 -12.98 13.03 12.17
C LEU A 351 -11.81 13.35 11.23
N ALA A 352 -10.62 12.81 11.52
CA ALA A 352 -9.45 12.99 10.66
C ALA A 352 -9.67 12.35 9.27
N SER A 353 -10.20 11.12 9.22
CA SER A 353 -10.50 10.41 7.96
C SER A 353 -11.60 11.08 7.14
N ALA A 354 -12.52 11.78 7.78
CA ALA A 354 -13.51 12.61 7.10
C ALA A 354 -12.86 13.79 6.38
N GLY A 355 -11.91 14.48 7.03
CA GLY A 355 -11.19 15.61 6.47
C GLY A 355 -12.06 16.80 6.08
N SER A 356 -13.35 16.81 6.46
CA SER A 356 -14.26 17.92 6.19
C SER A 356 -13.88 19.15 7.06
N PRO A 357 -14.19 20.38 6.63
CA PRO A 357 -13.87 21.57 7.40
C PRO A 357 -14.40 21.51 8.85
N ALA A 358 -15.62 21.02 9.04
CA ALA A 358 -16.22 20.87 10.37
C ALA A 358 -15.48 19.82 11.22
N ALA A 359 -15.05 18.71 10.63
CA ALA A 359 -14.30 17.66 11.31
C ALA A 359 -12.89 18.15 11.71
N LEU A 360 -12.21 18.88 10.82
CA LEU A 360 -10.91 19.49 11.13
C LEU A 360 -11.03 20.55 12.23
N GLN A 361 -12.09 21.37 12.18
CA GLN A 361 -12.38 22.34 13.24
C GLN A 361 -12.66 21.66 14.58
N ALA A 362 -13.35 20.51 14.58
CA ALA A 362 -13.58 19.72 15.79
C ALA A 362 -12.24 19.23 16.39
N LEU A 363 -11.35 18.68 15.58
CA LEU A 363 -10.02 18.25 16.02
C LEU A 363 -9.17 19.43 16.53
N ALA A 364 -9.26 20.58 15.87
CA ALA A 364 -8.61 21.81 16.33
C ALA A 364 -9.14 22.26 17.70
N THR A 365 -10.45 22.25 17.89
CA THR A 365 -11.08 22.60 19.18
C THR A 365 -10.65 21.65 20.28
N LEU A 366 -10.72 20.32 20.03
CA LEU A 366 -10.34 19.30 21.01
C LEU A 366 -8.85 19.36 21.39
N SER A 367 -7.97 19.66 20.43
CA SER A 367 -6.53 19.70 20.70
C SER A 367 -6.07 20.96 21.42
N ARG A 368 -6.74 22.11 21.17
CA ARG A 368 -6.33 23.43 21.68
C ARG A 368 -6.91 23.80 23.04
N ASP A 369 -8.03 23.20 23.43
CA ASP A 369 -8.70 23.53 24.67
C ASP A 369 -7.89 23.03 25.90
N PRO A 370 -7.26 23.92 26.69
CA PRO A 370 -6.41 23.51 27.79
C PRO A 370 -7.18 22.94 28.98
N VAL A 371 -8.51 23.14 29.02
CA VAL A 371 -9.37 22.62 30.08
C VAL A 371 -9.65 21.12 29.88
N LEU A 372 -9.52 20.63 28.64
CA LEU A 372 -9.76 19.25 28.33
C LEU A 372 -8.66 18.32 28.86
N PRO A 373 -9.02 17.08 29.22
CA PRO A 373 -8.03 16.08 29.62
C PRO A 373 -6.93 15.91 28.57
N ARG A 374 -5.68 15.85 29.00
CA ARG A 374 -4.51 15.67 28.13
C ARG A 374 -4.68 14.57 27.10
N LEU A 375 -5.17 13.40 27.50
CA LEU A 375 -5.37 12.25 26.62
C LEU A 375 -6.32 12.56 25.45
N LEU A 376 -7.35 13.37 25.69
CA LEU A 376 -8.27 13.80 24.64
C LEU A 376 -7.60 14.76 23.67
N ARG A 377 -6.84 15.74 24.18
CA ARG A 377 -6.07 16.69 23.37
C ARG A 377 -5.05 15.96 22.48
N MET A 378 -4.30 15.03 23.07
CA MET A 378 -3.32 14.21 22.34
C MET A 378 -3.99 13.28 21.32
N GLY A 379 -5.12 12.65 21.67
CA GLY A 379 -5.88 11.80 20.76
C GLY A 379 -6.34 12.55 19.51
N ALA A 380 -6.80 13.78 19.67
CA ALA A 380 -7.19 14.64 18.55
C ALA A 380 -5.98 15.00 17.64
N LEU A 381 -4.80 15.26 18.23
CA LEU A 381 -3.57 15.51 17.46
C LEU A 381 -3.12 14.25 16.72
N ILE A 382 -3.05 13.10 17.40
CA ILE A 382 -2.56 11.85 16.81
C ILE A 382 -3.45 11.41 15.65
N ALA A 383 -4.76 11.63 15.75
CA ALA A 383 -5.69 11.31 14.67
C ALA A 383 -5.34 12.00 13.35
N LEU A 384 -4.77 13.20 13.38
CA LEU A 384 -4.38 13.94 12.16
C LEU A 384 -3.36 13.19 11.29
N ILE A 385 -2.56 12.28 11.86
CA ILE A 385 -1.59 11.45 11.10
C ILE A 385 -2.29 10.54 10.10
N ARG A 386 -3.57 10.23 10.31
CA ARG A 386 -4.36 9.42 9.38
C ARG A 386 -4.72 10.14 8.08
N ILE A 387 -4.52 11.45 8.01
CA ILE A 387 -4.77 12.23 6.79
C ILE A 387 -3.61 11.98 5.84
N GLN A 388 -3.87 11.23 4.77
CA GLN A 388 -2.83 10.87 3.79
C GLN A 388 -2.36 12.07 2.97
N GLN A 389 -3.27 12.99 2.62
CA GLN A 389 -3.01 14.22 1.88
C GLN A 389 -3.49 15.42 2.69
N PRO A 390 -2.72 15.84 3.70
CA PRO A 390 -3.13 16.92 4.56
C PRO A 390 -3.07 18.26 3.81
N ARG A 391 -4.21 18.95 3.79
CA ARG A 391 -4.28 20.35 3.32
C ARG A 391 -3.66 21.30 4.35
N PRO A 392 -3.30 22.53 3.96
CA PRO A 392 -2.70 23.52 4.86
C PRO A 392 -3.52 23.76 6.15
N GLU A 393 -4.85 23.65 6.09
CA GLU A 393 -5.73 23.79 7.25
C GLU A 393 -5.45 22.72 8.31
N ALA A 394 -5.30 21.45 7.89
CA ALA A 394 -4.97 20.35 8.79
C ALA A 394 -3.54 20.48 9.35
N MET A 395 -2.58 20.92 8.51
CA MET A 395 -1.18 21.11 8.91
C MET A 395 -1.02 22.21 9.98
N ARG A 396 -1.88 23.22 9.96
CA ARG A 396 -1.86 24.33 10.95
C ARG A 396 -2.41 23.94 12.32
N ILE A 397 -3.17 22.84 12.45
CA ILE A 397 -3.75 22.45 13.73
C ILE A 397 -2.67 22.16 14.78
N PRO A 398 -1.67 21.28 14.55
CA PRO A 398 -0.62 21.05 15.52
C PRO A 398 0.41 22.18 15.58
N ALA A 399 0.58 22.96 14.50
CA ALA A 399 1.59 24.01 14.43
C ALA A 399 1.46 25.09 15.51
N VAL A 400 0.24 25.38 15.95
CA VAL A 400 -0.01 26.38 17.04
C VAL A 400 0.25 25.81 18.43
N LEU A 401 0.48 24.50 18.57
CA LEU A 401 0.72 23.80 19.84
C LEU A 401 2.19 23.36 20.02
N LEU A 402 3.08 23.81 19.14
CA LEU A 402 4.52 23.46 19.20
C LEU A 402 5.21 23.92 20.48
N ASP A 403 4.62 24.88 21.19
CA ASP A 403 5.10 25.44 22.46
C ASP A 403 4.02 25.33 23.56
N ASP A 404 3.12 24.35 23.48
CA ASP A 404 2.07 24.13 24.48
C ASP A 404 2.68 23.97 25.89
N VAL A 405 1.94 24.46 26.90
CA VAL A 405 2.38 24.40 28.30
C VAL A 405 2.46 22.95 28.82
N ASP A 406 1.58 22.07 28.32
CA ASP A 406 1.65 20.66 28.61
C ASP A 406 2.72 20.00 27.73
N ILE A 407 3.77 19.48 28.37
CA ILE A 407 4.93 18.90 27.67
C ILE A 407 4.57 17.72 26.76
N GLN A 408 3.54 16.94 27.10
CA GLN A 408 3.13 15.80 26.28
C GLN A 408 2.32 16.23 25.07
N VAL A 409 1.44 17.24 25.23
CA VAL A 409 0.72 17.85 24.11
C VAL A 409 1.70 18.53 23.16
N LYS A 410 2.68 19.28 23.71
CA LYS A 410 3.76 19.91 22.94
C LYS A 410 4.56 18.88 22.12
N SER A 411 4.98 17.79 22.73
CA SER A 411 5.70 16.71 22.04
C SER A 411 4.84 16.06 20.94
N ALA A 412 3.58 15.73 21.25
CA ALA A 412 2.65 15.20 20.27
C ALA A 412 2.44 16.15 19.08
N ALA A 413 2.27 17.45 19.35
CA ALA A 413 2.10 18.46 18.31
C ALA A 413 3.33 18.56 17.38
N ARG A 414 4.54 18.52 17.93
CA ARG A 414 5.80 18.51 17.17
C ARG A 414 5.90 17.28 16.26
N MET A 415 5.65 16.09 16.83
CA MET A 415 5.70 14.81 16.10
C MET A 415 4.67 14.77 14.97
N VAL A 416 3.44 15.20 15.25
CA VAL A 416 2.35 15.25 14.26
C VAL A 416 2.65 16.29 13.17
N SER A 417 3.18 17.47 13.53
CA SER A 417 3.58 18.48 12.54
C SER A 417 4.60 17.94 11.56
N GLY A 418 5.64 17.23 12.03
CA GLY A 418 6.62 16.59 11.15
C GLY A 418 5.98 15.55 10.22
N ALA A 419 5.09 14.71 10.75
CA ALA A 419 4.40 13.70 9.93
C ALA A 419 3.52 14.32 8.85
N LEU A 420 2.76 15.38 9.18
CA LEU A 420 1.93 16.12 8.23
C LEU A 420 2.77 16.86 7.18
N ALA A 421 3.90 17.46 7.58
CA ALA A 421 4.82 18.10 6.64
C ALA A 421 5.34 17.10 5.60
N ARG A 422 5.68 15.89 6.01
CA ARG A 422 6.08 14.83 5.09
C ARG A 422 4.94 14.41 4.16
N ALA A 423 3.76 14.17 4.71
CA ALA A 423 2.60 13.70 3.95
C ALA A 423 2.09 14.75 2.94
N GLY A 424 2.17 16.04 3.30
CA GLY A 424 1.71 17.15 2.45
C GLY A 424 2.76 17.70 1.50
N ARG A 425 4.02 17.28 1.59
CA ARG A 425 5.16 17.92 0.89
C ARG A 425 5.02 17.92 -0.63
N ALA A 426 4.47 16.88 -1.21
CA ALA A 426 4.30 16.80 -2.67
C ALA A 426 3.30 17.83 -3.21
N GLU A 427 2.21 18.10 -2.46
CA GLU A 427 1.15 19.01 -2.89
C GLU A 427 1.32 20.44 -2.31
N TYR A 428 1.87 20.55 -1.10
CA TYR A 428 2.02 21.81 -0.36
C TYR A 428 3.46 22.00 0.16
N PRO A 429 4.46 22.08 -0.73
CA PRO A 429 5.87 22.15 -0.33
C PRO A 429 6.16 23.38 0.57
N ALA A 430 5.61 24.55 0.23
CA ALA A 430 5.83 25.77 0.99
C ALA A 430 5.30 25.71 2.42
N ASP A 431 4.15 25.06 2.66
CA ASP A 431 3.62 24.90 4.02
C ASP A 431 4.40 23.83 4.80
N SER A 432 4.86 22.79 4.13
CA SER A 432 5.77 21.78 4.72
C SER A 432 7.09 22.41 5.15
N ASP A 433 7.69 23.25 4.30
CA ASP A 433 8.95 23.95 4.60
C ASP A 433 8.81 24.95 5.77
N LYS A 434 7.66 25.61 5.92
CA LYS A 434 7.38 26.44 7.10
C LYS A 434 7.41 25.64 8.40
N ILE A 435 6.86 24.42 8.37
CA ILE A 435 6.89 23.52 9.54
C ILE A 435 8.35 23.11 9.83
N ASP A 436 9.11 22.72 8.83
CA ASP A 436 10.53 22.37 8.99
C ASP A 436 11.31 23.52 9.63
N GLN A 437 11.16 24.73 9.09
CA GLN A 437 11.83 25.92 9.63
C GLN A 437 11.42 26.19 11.07
N ALA A 438 10.13 26.02 11.41
CA ALA A 438 9.64 26.19 12.77
C ALA A 438 10.25 25.17 13.76
N LEU A 439 10.43 23.90 13.35
CA LEU A 439 11.09 22.87 14.15
C LEU A 439 12.59 23.15 14.30
N ILE A 440 13.27 23.51 13.21
CA ILE A 440 14.70 23.87 13.20
C ILE A 440 14.99 25.07 14.10
N ALA A 441 14.15 26.12 14.00
CA ALA A 441 14.33 27.31 14.83
C ALA A 441 14.25 27.00 16.34
N ARG A 442 13.33 26.12 16.73
CA ARG A 442 13.20 25.65 18.12
C ARG A 442 14.39 24.82 18.54
N TYR A 443 14.85 23.91 17.68
CA TYR A 443 16.03 23.09 17.94
C TYR A 443 17.27 23.96 18.19
N ARG A 444 17.53 24.96 17.36
CA ARG A 444 18.67 25.87 17.51
C ARG A 444 18.59 26.73 18.78
N LYS A 445 17.38 27.04 19.24
CA LYS A 445 17.13 27.83 20.46
C LYS A 445 17.27 26.97 21.72
N SER A 446 16.92 25.69 21.68
CA SER A 446 16.92 24.82 22.86
C SER A 446 18.32 24.42 23.30
N ARG A 447 18.48 24.15 24.59
CA ARG A 447 19.71 23.61 25.20
C ARG A 447 19.44 22.34 26.01
N GLU A 448 18.19 22.09 26.32
CA GLU A 448 17.75 20.98 27.16
C GLU A 448 17.71 19.67 26.34
N VAL A 449 18.38 18.63 26.85
CA VAL A 449 18.46 17.32 26.16
C VAL A 449 17.10 16.74 25.82
N PRO A 450 16.11 16.70 26.74
CA PRO A 450 14.79 16.18 26.43
C PRO A 450 14.11 16.93 25.28
N GLU A 451 14.26 18.24 25.22
CA GLU A 451 13.65 19.05 24.16
C GLU A 451 14.35 18.87 22.82
N LEU A 452 15.68 18.81 22.82
CA LEU A 452 16.47 18.56 21.62
C LEU A 452 16.14 17.19 21.01
N THR A 453 16.03 16.14 21.85
CA THR A 453 15.69 14.80 21.39
C THR A 453 14.27 14.71 20.83
N ASP A 454 13.33 15.41 21.44
CA ASP A 454 11.94 15.52 20.98
C ASP A 454 11.87 16.22 19.61
N LEU A 455 12.56 17.34 19.44
CA LEU A 455 12.62 18.06 18.18
C LEU A 455 13.32 17.28 17.06
N LEU A 456 14.42 16.56 17.38
CA LEU A 456 15.07 15.68 16.42
C LEU A 456 14.13 14.55 15.93
N ALA A 457 13.34 13.98 16.84
CA ALA A 457 12.35 12.98 16.48
C ALA A 457 11.24 13.56 15.57
N ALA A 458 10.77 14.78 15.85
CA ALA A 458 9.78 15.49 15.03
C ALA A 458 10.34 15.83 13.63
N MET A 459 11.57 16.34 13.56
CA MET A 459 12.28 16.60 12.31
C MET A 459 12.48 15.32 11.50
N GLY A 460 12.84 14.20 12.16
CA GLY A 460 12.95 12.88 11.51
C GLY A 460 11.63 12.32 10.98
N ASN A 461 10.47 12.83 11.43
CA ASN A 461 9.17 12.53 10.83
C ASN A 461 8.90 13.36 9.56
N SER A 462 9.43 14.57 9.47
CA SER A 462 9.24 15.46 8.33
C SER A 462 10.11 15.10 7.13
N VAL A 463 11.41 14.81 7.38
CA VAL A 463 12.42 14.48 6.34
C VAL A 463 12.52 15.52 5.21
N GLY A 464 12.29 16.78 5.51
CA GLY A 464 12.46 17.86 4.55
C GLY A 464 13.93 18.09 4.17
N PRO A 465 14.21 18.74 3.02
CA PRO A 465 15.57 18.97 2.56
C PRO A 465 16.44 19.74 3.55
N ALA A 466 15.84 20.68 4.30
CA ALA A 466 16.54 21.47 5.31
C ALA A 466 16.84 20.69 6.61
N ILE A 467 16.20 19.54 6.82
CA ILE A 467 16.30 18.75 8.06
C ILE A 467 17.58 17.93 8.12
N VAL A 468 17.96 17.27 7.02
CA VAL A 468 19.11 16.34 7.00
C VAL A 468 20.42 17.03 7.44
N PRO A 469 20.76 18.26 6.98
CA PRO A 469 21.95 18.96 7.45
C PRO A 469 21.93 19.25 8.96
N VAL A 470 20.76 19.56 9.53
CA VAL A 470 20.63 19.81 10.98
C VAL A 470 20.81 18.50 11.77
N ILE A 471 20.30 17.39 11.26
CA ILE A 471 20.51 16.07 11.88
C ILE A 471 22.01 15.68 11.79
N GLU A 472 22.68 15.95 10.66
CA GLU A 472 24.12 15.72 10.52
C GLU A 472 24.94 16.52 11.54
N GLU A 473 24.58 17.78 11.80
CA GLU A 473 25.18 18.58 12.86
C GLU A 473 24.93 17.94 14.25
N ALA A 474 23.71 17.48 14.51
CA ALA A 474 23.33 16.85 15.76
C ALA A 474 24.02 15.50 16.01
N LEU A 475 24.43 14.78 14.97
CA LEU A 475 25.25 13.56 15.11
C LEU A 475 26.65 13.84 15.70
N ARG A 476 27.08 15.10 15.76
CA ARG A 476 28.36 15.54 16.36
C ARG A 476 28.20 16.17 17.74
N ASP A 477 26.98 16.16 18.32
CA ASP A 477 26.75 16.71 19.65
C ASP A 477 27.56 15.97 20.71
N SER A 478 28.06 16.67 21.71
CA SER A 478 28.85 16.06 22.81
C SER A 478 28.03 15.04 23.62
N ARG A 479 26.73 15.20 23.67
CA ARG A 479 25.79 14.39 24.45
C ARG A 479 25.29 13.20 23.62
N SER A 480 25.55 11.98 24.08
CA SER A 480 25.20 10.75 23.36
C SER A 480 23.68 10.62 23.13
N LEU A 481 22.83 11.07 24.06
CA LEU A 481 21.37 11.06 23.90
C LEU A 481 20.92 11.90 22.69
N VAL A 482 21.55 13.06 22.45
CA VAL A 482 21.27 13.90 21.28
C VAL A 482 21.73 13.22 20.01
N ARG A 483 22.95 12.65 19.99
CA ARG A 483 23.45 11.89 18.84
C ARG A 483 22.56 10.67 18.52
N ALA A 484 22.11 9.93 19.54
CA ALA A 484 21.20 8.80 19.36
C ALA A 484 19.85 9.22 18.77
N ALA A 485 19.31 10.35 19.25
CA ALA A 485 18.07 10.91 18.69
C ALA A 485 18.26 11.38 17.23
N ALA A 486 19.41 11.98 16.92
CA ALA A 486 19.78 12.37 15.56
C ALA A 486 19.88 11.14 14.63
N ALA A 487 20.57 10.08 15.08
CA ALA A 487 20.66 8.82 14.33
C ALA A 487 19.26 8.22 14.05
N ARG A 488 18.35 8.21 15.05
CA ARG A 488 16.95 7.79 14.85
C ARG A 488 16.18 8.71 13.91
N GLY A 489 16.51 10.00 13.89
CA GLY A 489 15.90 10.98 12.98
C GLY A 489 16.14 10.67 11.51
N LEU A 490 17.18 9.93 11.17
CA LEU A 490 17.50 9.54 9.80
C LEU A 490 16.69 8.35 9.27
N ARG A 491 15.85 7.68 10.10
CA ARG A 491 15.16 6.45 9.72
C ARG A 491 14.31 6.55 8.44
N LEU A 492 13.69 7.69 8.19
CA LEU A 492 12.82 7.94 7.03
C LEU A 492 13.51 8.74 5.91
N ALA A 493 14.66 9.34 6.18
CA ALA A 493 15.43 10.06 5.17
C ALA A 493 16.11 9.06 4.21
N THR A 494 16.27 9.40 2.94
CA THR A 494 16.85 8.53 1.91
C THR A 494 17.99 9.25 1.19
N GLY A 495 18.83 8.48 0.53
CA GLY A 495 19.94 8.98 -0.30
C GLY A 495 21.30 8.58 0.20
N PRO A 496 22.35 8.67 -0.68
CA PRO A 496 23.70 8.19 -0.41
C PRO A 496 24.37 8.91 0.78
N ASP A 497 24.09 10.19 1.00
CA ASP A 497 24.60 10.93 2.15
C ASP A 497 24.05 10.39 3.46
N VAL A 498 22.77 10.02 3.50
CA VAL A 498 22.16 9.43 4.68
C VAL A 498 22.76 8.05 4.99
N ASP A 499 22.97 7.23 3.95
CA ASP A 499 23.60 5.92 4.12
C ASP A 499 25.06 6.06 4.60
N ARG A 500 25.79 7.06 4.12
CA ARG A 500 27.13 7.42 4.62
C ARG A 500 27.09 7.84 6.09
N LEU A 501 26.14 8.70 6.48
CA LEU A 501 26.00 9.14 7.87
C LEU A 501 25.68 7.97 8.80
N LEU A 502 24.75 7.10 8.42
CA LEU A 502 24.41 5.91 9.21
C LEU A 502 25.59 4.96 9.33
N SER A 503 26.29 4.67 8.21
CA SER A 503 27.44 3.76 8.23
C SER A 503 28.58 4.28 9.11
N LEU A 504 28.89 5.58 9.04
CA LEU A 504 29.89 6.22 9.90
C LEU A 504 29.48 6.14 11.37
N THR A 505 28.22 6.45 11.68
CA THR A 505 27.70 6.41 13.06
C THR A 505 27.78 4.99 13.65
N ILE A 506 27.38 3.96 12.87
CA ILE A 506 27.48 2.54 13.29
C ILE A 506 28.95 2.16 13.57
N ALA A 507 29.88 2.61 12.70
CA ALA A 507 31.26 2.15 12.74
C ALA A 507 32.13 2.90 13.75
N SER A 508 31.80 4.14 14.13
CA SER A 508 32.74 5.03 14.83
C SER A 508 32.19 5.73 16.08
N ASP A 509 30.91 5.69 16.38
CA ASP A 509 30.43 6.34 17.60
C ASP A 509 30.88 5.55 18.84
N SER A 510 31.37 6.27 19.83
CA SER A 510 31.90 5.67 21.07
C SER A 510 30.81 5.17 22.01
N ASP A 511 29.57 5.67 21.85
CA ASP A 511 28.42 5.27 22.68
C ASP A 511 27.60 4.17 21.99
N PRO A 512 27.51 2.98 22.59
CA PRO A 512 26.78 1.87 22.02
C PRO A 512 25.30 2.17 21.74
N SER A 513 24.68 3.09 22.50
CA SER A 513 23.27 3.46 22.28
C SER A 513 23.09 4.27 20.99
N VAL A 514 24.10 5.01 20.57
CA VAL A 514 24.13 5.75 19.29
C VAL A 514 24.30 4.77 18.13
N CYS A 515 25.23 3.80 18.27
CA CYS A 515 25.39 2.73 17.28
C CYS A 515 24.07 1.96 17.07
N ALA A 516 23.41 1.53 18.15
CA ALA A 516 22.12 0.84 18.08
C ALA A 516 21.03 1.70 17.42
N ALA A 517 20.99 3.01 17.71
CA ALA A 517 20.06 3.93 17.09
C ALA A 517 20.31 4.07 15.57
N ALA A 518 21.55 4.05 15.14
CA ALA A 518 21.91 4.07 13.72
C ALA A 518 21.58 2.74 13.03
N ILE A 519 21.83 1.59 13.67
CA ILE A 519 21.43 0.26 13.16
C ILE A 519 19.91 0.18 13.02
N PHE A 520 19.16 0.65 14.04
CA PHE A 520 17.71 0.75 13.96
C PHE A 520 17.27 1.55 12.72
N SER A 521 17.89 2.70 12.47
CA SER A 521 17.55 3.54 11.31
C SER A 521 17.97 2.92 9.98
N ALA A 522 19.06 2.19 9.95
CA ALA A 522 19.50 1.40 8.80
C ALA A 522 18.47 0.32 8.42
N GLY A 523 17.78 -0.26 9.41
CA GLY A 523 16.72 -1.25 9.20
C GLY A 523 15.52 -0.76 8.36
N PHE A 524 15.41 0.55 8.09
CA PHE A 524 14.39 1.13 7.20
C PHE A 524 14.86 1.26 5.73
N ARG A 525 16.11 0.87 5.41
CA ARG A 525 16.61 0.94 4.03
C ARG A 525 16.11 -0.23 3.20
N ARG A 526 15.75 0.07 1.95
CA ARG A 526 15.38 -0.93 0.94
C ARG A 526 15.87 -0.45 -0.43
N PRO A 527 16.88 -1.10 -1.04
CA PRO A 527 17.75 -2.12 -0.46
C PRO A 527 18.68 -1.55 0.62
N LEU A 528 19.26 -2.41 1.44
CA LEU A 528 20.31 -2.03 2.36
C LEU A 528 21.64 -1.90 1.59
N GLY A 529 22.19 -0.68 1.56
CA GLY A 529 23.40 -0.38 0.77
C GLY A 529 24.68 -1.02 1.32
N PRO A 530 25.71 -1.22 0.47
CA PRO A 530 26.95 -1.91 0.87
C PRO A 530 27.72 -1.16 1.95
N LEU A 531 27.69 0.17 2.00
CA LEU A 531 28.34 0.95 3.06
C LEU A 531 27.79 0.58 4.44
N ILE A 532 26.48 0.48 4.55
CA ILE A 532 25.81 0.06 5.80
C ILE A 532 26.12 -1.42 6.08
N GLY A 533 26.08 -2.28 5.05
CA GLY A 533 26.41 -3.70 5.18
C GLY A 533 27.80 -3.93 5.80
N GLU A 534 28.81 -3.21 5.33
CA GLU A 534 30.17 -3.27 5.87
C GLU A 534 30.27 -2.73 7.30
N ALA A 535 29.54 -1.66 7.63
CA ALA A 535 29.48 -1.16 8.99
C ALA A 535 28.82 -2.17 9.95
N LEU A 536 27.79 -2.88 9.50
CA LEU A 536 27.12 -3.95 10.26
C LEU A 536 28.04 -5.16 10.47
N VAL A 537 28.81 -5.57 9.45
CA VAL A 537 29.82 -6.63 9.57
C VAL A 537 30.82 -6.31 10.69
N ARG A 538 31.33 -5.08 10.72
CA ARG A 538 32.22 -4.62 11.78
C ARG A 538 31.49 -4.60 13.13
N ALA A 539 30.29 -4.00 13.20
CA ALA A 539 29.56 -3.91 14.46
C ALA A 539 29.23 -5.30 15.04
N ALA A 540 28.87 -6.29 14.21
CA ALA A 540 28.59 -7.65 14.65
C ALA A 540 29.79 -8.36 15.27
N ARG A 541 31.02 -8.02 14.82
CA ARG A 541 32.29 -8.63 15.34
C ARG A 541 32.89 -7.86 16.51
N GLU A 542 32.85 -6.53 16.46
CA GLU A 542 33.73 -5.66 17.27
C GLU A 542 32.99 -4.77 18.27
N ALA A 543 31.67 -4.57 18.15
CA ALA A 543 30.96 -3.68 19.06
C ALA A 543 31.09 -4.18 20.52
N SER A 544 31.39 -3.26 21.43
CA SER A 544 31.60 -3.57 22.85
C SER A 544 30.36 -4.12 23.53
N ALA A 545 29.19 -3.58 23.18
CA ALA A 545 27.91 -3.97 23.76
C ALA A 545 27.28 -5.14 22.97
N ASP A 546 26.82 -6.16 23.69
CA ASP A 546 26.23 -7.36 23.13
C ASP A 546 24.92 -7.10 22.40
N TYR A 547 24.11 -6.14 22.85
CA TYR A 547 22.87 -5.76 22.14
C TYR A 547 23.16 -5.11 20.78
N VAL A 548 24.24 -4.33 20.62
CA VAL A 548 24.66 -3.75 19.34
C VAL A 548 25.07 -4.85 18.37
N ARG A 549 25.86 -5.85 18.86
CA ARG A 549 26.23 -7.01 18.06
C ARG A 549 25.00 -7.83 17.64
N SER A 550 24.05 -8.01 18.56
CA SER A 550 22.77 -8.70 18.29
C SER A 550 21.94 -7.98 17.22
N ASP A 551 21.82 -6.65 17.31
CA ASP A 551 21.09 -5.83 16.34
C ASP A 551 21.73 -5.91 14.94
N ALA A 552 23.08 -5.85 14.88
CA ALA A 552 23.82 -6.01 13.64
C ALA A 552 23.64 -7.42 13.02
N VAL A 553 23.69 -8.48 13.83
CA VAL A 553 23.43 -9.87 13.40
C VAL A 553 22.01 -10.00 12.85
N ASN A 554 21.01 -9.44 13.52
CA ASN A 554 19.61 -9.47 13.06
C ASN A 554 19.43 -8.76 11.72
N LEU A 555 20.07 -7.62 11.51
CA LEU A 555 19.93 -6.87 10.28
C LEU A 555 20.70 -7.53 9.12
N LEU A 556 21.90 -8.09 9.37
CA LEU A 556 22.64 -8.90 8.39
C LEU A 556 21.86 -10.16 7.98
N ARG A 557 21.17 -10.81 8.92
CA ARG A 557 20.29 -11.95 8.64
C ARG A 557 19.16 -11.59 7.68
N GLN A 558 18.56 -10.40 7.86
CA GLN A 558 17.46 -9.92 7.02
C GLN A 558 17.95 -9.47 5.64
N HIS A 559 19.21 -9.06 5.53
CA HIS A 559 19.83 -8.48 4.35
C HIS A 559 21.22 -9.09 4.09
N PRO A 560 21.33 -10.40 3.83
CA PRO A 560 22.62 -11.04 3.57
C PRO A 560 23.31 -10.49 2.31
N GLU A 561 22.54 -9.93 1.38
CA GLU A 561 23.01 -9.28 0.16
C GLU A 561 23.73 -7.94 0.40
N ALA A 562 23.56 -7.33 1.56
CA ALA A 562 24.14 -6.02 1.87
C ALA A 562 25.67 -6.01 1.98
N SER A 563 26.28 -7.16 2.25
CA SER A 563 27.74 -7.33 2.24
C SER A 563 28.11 -8.75 1.80
N PRO A 564 29.13 -8.91 0.95
CA PRO A 564 29.64 -10.24 0.59
C PRO A 564 30.20 -11.01 1.81
N ARG A 565 30.53 -10.30 2.89
CA ARG A 565 31.01 -10.90 4.14
C ARG A 565 29.91 -11.20 5.17
N ALA A 566 28.63 -10.94 4.84
CA ALA A 566 27.54 -11.10 5.80
C ALA A 566 27.44 -12.54 6.33
N VAL A 567 27.40 -13.53 5.45
CA VAL A 567 27.28 -14.96 5.80
C VAL A 567 28.52 -15.44 6.60
N GLU A 568 29.71 -15.10 6.13
CA GLU A 568 30.97 -15.41 6.85
C GLU A 568 30.97 -14.78 8.25
N THR A 569 30.49 -13.55 8.37
CA THR A 569 30.41 -12.85 9.66
C THR A 569 29.42 -13.53 10.60
N LEU A 570 28.24 -13.94 10.11
CA LEU A 570 27.28 -14.70 10.92
C LEU A 570 27.87 -16.02 11.42
N ALA A 571 28.60 -16.75 10.57
CA ALA A 571 29.32 -17.98 10.97
C ALA A 571 30.36 -17.70 12.04
N TRP A 572 31.19 -16.68 11.84
CA TRP A 572 32.20 -16.30 12.82
C TRP A 572 31.61 -15.93 14.17
N VAL A 573 30.56 -15.10 14.20
CA VAL A 573 29.84 -14.71 15.44
C VAL A 573 29.22 -15.92 16.14
N ALA A 574 28.66 -16.87 15.38
CA ALA A 574 28.08 -18.10 15.92
C ALA A 574 29.07 -18.97 16.71
N GLU A 575 30.36 -18.86 16.39
CA GLU A 575 31.46 -19.60 17.04
C GLU A 575 32.15 -18.78 18.12
N HIS A 576 32.46 -17.51 17.86
CA HIS A 576 33.48 -16.74 18.59
C HIS A 576 32.90 -15.65 19.51
N ASP A 577 31.62 -15.26 19.38
CA ASP A 577 31.09 -14.21 20.26
C ASP A 577 31.19 -14.62 21.74
N SER A 578 31.57 -13.68 22.59
CA SER A 578 31.71 -13.93 24.04
C SER A 578 30.39 -14.27 24.71
N ARG A 579 29.25 -13.77 24.18
CA ARG A 579 27.92 -13.96 24.77
C ARG A 579 27.20 -15.16 24.16
N PRO A 580 26.79 -16.16 24.98
CA PRO A 580 26.02 -17.32 24.44
C PRO A 580 24.74 -16.96 23.71
N GLY A 581 24.07 -15.88 24.13
CA GLY A 581 22.85 -15.38 23.47
C GLY A 581 23.11 -14.90 22.05
N VAL A 582 24.20 -14.17 21.83
CA VAL A 582 24.59 -13.66 20.51
C VAL A 582 25.03 -14.82 19.60
N ARG A 583 25.81 -15.78 20.14
CA ARG A 583 26.18 -17.00 19.38
C ARG A 583 24.95 -17.79 18.93
N ARG A 584 23.93 -17.97 19.81
CA ARG A 584 22.68 -18.65 19.44
C ARG A 584 21.96 -17.90 18.35
N LEU A 585 21.80 -16.58 18.48
CA LEU A 585 21.15 -15.73 17.49
C LEU A 585 21.83 -15.85 16.11
N ALA A 586 23.15 -15.86 16.07
CA ALA A 586 23.91 -16.02 14.83
C ALA A 586 23.73 -17.40 14.20
N ARG A 587 23.62 -18.51 14.99
CA ARG A 587 23.31 -19.84 14.48
C ARG A 587 21.89 -19.91 13.87
N GLU A 588 20.92 -19.30 14.55
CA GLU A 588 19.53 -19.20 14.04
C GLU A 588 19.49 -18.39 12.74
N ALA A 589 20.31 -17.31 12.66
CA ALA A 589 20.47 -16.51 11.46
C ALA A 589 21.03 -17.34 10.29
N MET A 590 22.09 -18.11 10.52
CA MET A 590 22.68 -19.02 9.52
C MET A 590 21.69 -20.05 9.00
N ALA A 591 20.87 -20.64 9.88
CA ALA A 591 19.87 -21.61 9.49
C ALA A 591 18.75 -21.01 8.62
N SER A 592 18.50 -19.70 8.70
CA SER A 592 17.49 -18.98 7.93
C SER A 592 17.99 -18.47 6.57
N VAL A 593 19.30 -18.36 6.36
CA VAL A 593 19.90 -17.99 5.07
C VAL A 593 19.93 -19.20 4.18
N SER A 594 19.10 -19.23 3.10
CA SER A 594 18.99 -20.36 2.18
C SER A 594 20.33 -20.72 1.52
N PRO A 595 20.63 -22.01 1.25
CA PRO A 595 21.88 -22.48 0.62
C PRO A 595 22.16 -21.89 -0.77
N GLN A 596 21.17 -21.27 -1.42
CA GLN A 596 21.33 -20.63 -2.74
C GLN A 596 21.99 -19.25 -2.70
N GLN A 597 22.09 -18.63 -1.53
CA GLN A 597 22.76 -17.31 -1.35
C GLN A 597 24.20 -17.43 -0.82
N ALA A 598 24.64 -18.65 -0.54
CA ALA A 598 26.00 -18.95 -0.03
C ALA A 598 26.98 -19.38 -1.13
N ARG A 599 26.62 -19.29 -2.43
CA ARG A 599 27.50 -19.62 -3.57
C ARG A 599 27.85 -18.40 -4.38
#